data_7fe6f68626fcda206b9f976aa1091674
#
_entry.id   7fe6f68626fcda206b9f976aa1091674
#
_cell.length_a   1.000
_cell.length_b   1.000
_cell.length_c   1.000
_cell.angle_alpha   90.00
_cell.angle_beta   90.00
_cell.angle_gamma   90.00
#
_symmetry.space_group_name_H-M   'P 1'
#
loop_
_entity.id
_entity.type
_entity.pdbx_description
1 polymer ?
#
loop_
_entity_poly.entity_id
_entity_poly.type
_entity_poly.pdbx_seq_one_letter_code
_entity_poly.pdbx_strand_id
1 'polypeptide(L)'
;MSLRNDFIKNNAVDARWFLQLKSIKRQLILNSYSILNPIQDLEMKKMLDSKAYNPVFEYSNIDITSIRQEEVSLRNMRLQVLQEEXKESIRDAYINKLDEILTELQIIKSTQEKDYKTFDFLNNKLYGNLSKDIVSSIITNLQNRYHLLQDVPRDIFVDSLERVTQDTFNMAKVILAGPDIYAEADKIYSSNEIVSLWQEFLTKNMPGWSVSDNNSGHYMVVNSKERMVSIPSNLHISGSKVRKLFVHEIGTHVYRREEGKKHPFQLLSIGLARYSMAEEGLAIVREQLCNGSFLNYGGHDKYLALAYAGGYIDGEKKDFRTTF
;
A
#
# COMPACT_ATOMS: atom_id res chain seq x y z
N MET A 1 -16.66 9.79 -24.62
CA MET A 1 -15.56 9.15 -23.87
C MET A 1 -14.37 8.76 -24.76
N SER A 2 -14.59 8.29 -26.00
CA SER A 2 -13.53 7.89 -26.93
C SER A 2 -12.61 9.06 -27.33
N LEU A 3 -13.20 10.21 -27.73
CA LEU A 3 -12.44 11.37 -28.21
C LEU A 3 -11.45 11.95 -27.20
N ARG A 4 -11.81 11.95 -25.91
CA ARG A 4 -10.92 12.45 -24.86
C ARG A 4 -9.75 11.49 -24.61
N ASN A 5 -10.01 10.18 -24.67
CA ASN A 5 -8.96 9.16 -24.54
C ASN A 5 -8.00 9.20 -25.73
N ASP A 6 -8.51 9.44 -26.92
CA ASP A 6 -7.69 9.57 -28.12
C ASP A 6 -6.85 10.86 -28.10
N PHE A 7 -7.41 11.95 -27.57
CA PHE A 7 -6.69 13.22 -27.41
C PHE A 7 -5.52 13.07 -26.44
N ILE A 8 -5.74 12.40 -25.31
CA ILE A 8 -4.68 12.16 -24.30
C ILE A 8 -3.61 11.23 -24.88
N LYS A 9 -4.00 10.16 -25.57
CA LYS A 9 -3.06 9.24 -26.22
C LYS A 9 -2.17 9.94 -27.24
N ASN A 10 -2.74 10.87 -28.02
CA ASN A 10 -1.99 11.58 -29.06
C ASN A 10 -1.05 12.65 -28.50
N ASN A 11 -1.29 13.11 -27.26
CA ASN A 11 -0.46 14.14 -26.61
C ASN A 11 0.38 13.60 -25.46
N ALA A 12 0.39 12.28 -25.25
CA ALA A 12 1.17 11.68 -24.17
C ALA A 12 2.68 11.79 -24.48
N VAL A 13 3.41 12.40 -23.56
CA VAL A 13 4.85 12.64 -23.73
C VAL A 13 5.69 11.37 -23.62
N ASP A 14 5.10 10.30 -23.09
CA ASP A 14 5.75 9.00 -22.89
C ASP A 14 4.97 7.84 -23.53
N ALA A 15 4.13 8.13 -24.54
CA ALA A 15 3.20 7.15 -25.13
C ALA A 15 3.89 5.84 -25.52
N ARG A 16 5.06 5.93 -26.18
CA ARG A 16 5.82 4.76 -26.62
C ARG A 16 6.15 3.82 -25.44
N TRP A 17 6.78 4.38 -24.43
CA TRP A 17 7.26 3.60 -23.28
C TRP A 17 6.08 3.09 -22.44
N PHE A 18 5.04 3.91 -22.30
CA PHE A 18 3.84 3.53 -21.56
C PHE A 18 3.16 2.31 -22.21
N LEU A 19 2.98 2.34 -23.54
CA LEU A 19 2.35 1.24 -24.29
C LEU A 19 3.23 -0.01 -24.22
N GLN A 20 4.54 0.15 -24.35
CA GLN A 20 5.48 -0.97 -24.26
C GLN A 20 5.43 -1.61 -22.87
N LEU A 21 5.46 -0.81 -21.80
CA LEU A 21 5.35 -1.33 -20.42
C LEU A 21 4.03 -2.08 -20.22
N LYS A 22 2.93 -1.53 -20.72
CA LYS A 22 1.60 -2.17 -20.63
C LYS A 22 1.52 -3.47 -21.43
N SER A 23 2.29 -3.60 -22.51
CA SER A 23 2.28 -4.83 -23.33
C SER A 23 3.04 -5.99 -22.69
N ILE A 24 3.93 -5.70 -21.73
CA ILE A 24 4.66 -6.74 -21.02
C ILE A 24 3.66 -7.49 -20.11
N LYS A 25 3.55 -8.79 -20.36
CA LYS A 25 2.64 -9.64 -19.59
C LYS A 25 3.20 -9.84 -18.19
N ARG A 26 2.57 -9.18 -17.21
CA ARG A 26 2.94 -9.35 -15.79
C ARG A 26 2.32 -10.67 -15.31
N GLN A 27 3.17 -11.60 -14.92
CA GLN A 27 2.74 -12.90 -14.41
C GLN A 27 2.24 -12.78 -12.98
N LEU A 28 2.92 -11.97 -12.20
CA LEU A 28 2.55 -11.76 -10.81
C LEU A 28 3.03 -10.38 -10.36
N ILE A 29 2.19 -9.73 -9.59
CA ILE A 29 2.55 -8.49 -8.91
C ILE A 29 2.86 -8.86 -7.45
N LEU A 30 3.89 -8.28 -6.87
CA LEU A 30 4.33 -8.61 -5.51
C LEU A 30 3.17 -8.52 -4.50
N ASN A 31 2.34 -7.49 -4.61
CA ASN A 31 1.22 -7.28 -3.70
C ASN A 31 0.14 -8.37 -3.80
N SER A 32 0.07 -9.10 -4.91
CA SER A 32 -0.87 -10.23 -5.07
C SER A 32 -0.21 -11.58 -4.81
N TYR A 33 1.10 -11.59 -4.51
CA TYR A 33 1.84 -12.78 -4.13
C TYR A 33 1.66 -12.99 -2.63
N SER A 34 0.68 -13.78 -2.27
CA SER A 34 0.25 -13.91 -0.89
C SER A 34 0.30 -15.34 -0.38
N ILE A 35 0.29 -15.46 0.92
CA ILE A 35 0.14 -16.73 1.63
C ILE A 35 -1.26 -17.28 1.33
N LEU A 36 -1.36 -18.58 1.08
CA LEU A 36 -2.65 -19.24 0.89
C LEU A 36 -3.47 -19.17 2.19
N ASN A 37 -4.68 -18.64 2.12
CA ASN A 37 -5.50 -18.39 3.30
C ASN A 37 -5.72 -19.65 4.18
N PRO A 38 -6.04 -20.84 3.61
CA PRO A 38 -6.21 -22.03 4.45
C PRO A 38 -4.94 -22.42 5.22
N ILE A 39 -3.78 -22.23 4.62
CA ILE A 39 -2.48 -22.49 5.28
C ILE A 39 -2.23 -21.46 6.39
N GLN A 40 -2.57 -20.19 6.13
CA GLN A 40 -2.42 -19.13 7.13
C GLN A 40 -3.28 -19.43 8.36
N ASP A 41 -4.56 -19.78 8.16
CA ASP A 41 -5.50 -20.11 9.23
C ASP A 41 -5.02 -21.30 10.06
N LEU A 42 -4.52 -22.34 9.39
CA LEU A 42 -3.99 -23.54 10.04
C LEU A 42 -2.76 -23.22 10.89
N GLU A 43 -1.83 -22.46 10.33
CA GLU A 43 -0.60 -22.10 11.04
C GLU A 43 -0.89 -21.18 12.23
N MET A 44 -1.84 -20.25 12.09
CA MET A 44 -2.30 -19.40 13.19
C MET A 44 -2.88 -20.26 14.33
N LYS A 45 -3.71 -21.25 14.00
CA LYS A 45 -4.27 -22.18 14.98
C LYS A 45 -3.18 -22.95 15.71
N LYS A 46 -2.20 -23.50 14.97
CA LYS A 46 -1.07 -24.21 15.58
C LYS A 46 -0.29 -23.33 16.55
N MET A 47 -0.08 -22.07 16.20
CA MET A 47 0.61 -21.11 17.04
C MET A 47 -0.19 -20.83 18.32
N LEU A 48 -1.50 -20.62 18.20
CA LEU A 48 -2.39 -20.37 19.34
C LEU A 48 -2.46 -21.57 20.27
N ASP A 49 -2.43 -22.78 19.70
CA ASP A 49 -2.42 -24.04 20.47
C ASP A 49 -1.02 -24.35 21.06
N SER A 50 -0.07 -23.44 20.95
CA SER A 50 1.31 -23.58 21.44
C SER A 50 2.11 -24.70 20.76
N LYS A 51 1.70 -25.10 19.55
CA LYS A 51 2.35 -26.19 18.81
C LYS A 51 3.43 -25.73 17.85
N ALA A 52 3.52 -24.42 17.59
CA ALA A 52 4.52 -23.86 16.68
C ALA A 52 5.05 -22.52 17.19
N TYR A 53 6.36 -22.31 17.07
CA TYR A 53 7.01 -21.03 17.36
C TYR A 53 7.07 -20.15 16.12
N ASN A 54 7.43 -20.75 14.99
CA ASN A 54 7.49 -20.04 13.73
C ASN A 54 6.55 -20.72 12.73
N PRO A 55 5.49 -20.04 12.29
CA PRO A 55 4.57 -20.61 11.26
C PRO A 55 5.32 -20.91 9.97
N VAL A 56 4.90 -21.97 9.29
CA VAL A 56 5.43 -22.34 7.97
C VAL A 56 4.37 -21.99 6.92
N PHE A 57 4.62 -20.91 6.19
CA PHE A 57 3.68 -20.42 5.20
C PHE A 57 4.02 -20.95 3.81
N GLU A 58 2.99 -21.22 3.01
CA GLU A 58 3.12 -21.60 1.61
C GLU A 58 2.63 -20.44 0.75
N TYR A 59 3.42 -20.08 -0.24
CA TYR A 59 3.12 -19.03 -1.19
C TYR A 59 2.61 -19.65 -2.50
N SER A 60 1.92 -18.85 -3.28
CA SER A 60 1.41 -19.25 -4.58
C SER A 60 2.55 -19.80 -5.44
N ASN A 61 2.31 -20.95 -6.04
CA ASN A 61 3.30 -21.58 -6.91
C ASN A 61 3.38 -20.80 -8.23
N ILE A 62 4.60 -20.49 -8.67
CA ILE A 62 4.82 -19.66 -9.85
C ILE A 62 5.66 -20.40 -10.86
N ASP A 63 5.26 -20.30 -12.12
CA ASP A 63 6.07 -20.81 -13.23
C ASP A 63 7.32 -19.93 -13.39
N ILE A 64 8.46 -20.49 -13.03
CA ILE A 64 9.77 -19.82 -13.14
C ILE A 64 10.08 -19.42 -14.59
N THR A 65 9.62 -20.21 -15.56
CA THR A 65 9.81 -19.88 -16.99
C THR A 65 9.10 -18.56 -17.33
N SER A 66 7.88 -18.40 -16.84
CA SER A 66 7.11 -17.15 -17.05
C SER A 66 7.79 -15.94 -16.38
N ILE A 67 8.33 -16.13 -15.18
CA ILE A 67 9.10 -15.08 -14.49
C ILE A 67 10.31 -14.67 -15.33
N ARG A 68 11.05 -15.64 -15.84
CA ARG A 68 12.23 -15.37 -16.69
C ARG A 68 11.87 -14.62 -17.97
N GLN A 69 10.77 -14.99 -18.60
CA GLN A 69 10.27 -14.28 -19.80
C GLN A 69 9.92 -12.83 -19.49
N GLU A 70 9.24 -12.61 -18.38
CA GLU A 70 8.89 -11.25 -17.92
C GLU A 70 10.17 -10.45 -17.63
N GLU A 71 11.14 -11.07 -16.92
CA GLU A 71 12.43 -10.44 -16.60
C GLU A 71 13.17 -10.02 -17.87
N VAL A 72 13.25 -10.91 -18.86
CA VAL A 72 13.92 -10.60 -20.14
C VAL A 72 13.24 -9.43 -20.85
N SER A 73 11.90 -9.43 -20.89
CA SER A 73 11.14 -8.34 -21.51
C SER A 73 11.40 -6.99 -20.84
N LEU A 74 11.42 -6.98 -19.51
CA LEU A 74 11.68 -5.76 -18.74
C LEU A 74 13.12 -5.25 -18.93
N ARG A 75 14.10 -6.16 -18.93
CA ARG A 75 15.52 -5.80 -19.16
C ARG A 75 15.73 -5.25 -20.57
N ASN A 76 15.11 -5.84 -21.58
CA ASN A 76 15.17 -5.36 -22.96
C ASN A 76 14.55 -3.97 -23.07
N MET A 77 13.38 -3.75 -22.46
CA MET A 77 12.77 -2.43 -22.44
C MET A 77 13.67 -1.41 -21.74
N ARG A 78 14.28 -1.80 -20.62
CA ARG A 78 15.19 -0.95 -19.86
C ARG A 78 16.37 -0.48 -20.72
N LEU A 79 16.96 -1.40 -21.50
CA LEU A 79 18.07 -1.07 -22.42
C LEU A 79 17.61 -0.09 -23.50
N GLN A 80 16.41 -0.35 -24.08
CA GLN A 80 15.86 0.54 -25.11
C GLN A 80 15.61 1.95 -24.55
N VAL A 81 15.01 2.05 -23.37
CA VAL A 81 14.76 3.35 -22.72
C VAL A 81 16.09 4.09 -22.50
N LEU A 82 17.10 3.38 -22.01
CA LEU A 82 18.42 3.97 -21.73
C LEU A 82 19.10 4.49 -23.02
N GLN A 83 18.95 3.78 -24.12
CA GLN A 83 19.60 4.11 -25.39
C GLN A 83 18.84 5.11 -26.24
N GLU A 84 17.51 5.12 -26.17
CA GLU A 84 16.67 5.80 -27.15
C GLU A 84 15.85 6.97 -26.59
N GLU A 85 15.75 7.10 -25.27
CA GLU A 85 14.95 8.19 -24.70
C GLU A 85 15.81 9.44 -24.46
N UNK A 86 15.42 10.37 -25.06
CA UNK A 86 16.09 11.47 -25.03
C UNK A 86 15.92 12.28 -23.93
N LYS A 87 14.71 12.41 -23.51
CA LYS A 87 14.36 13.28 -22.37
C LYS A 87 14.79 12.63 -21.08
N GLU A 88 15.72 13.22 -20.40
CA GLU A 88 16.32 12.70 -19.16
C GLU A 88 15.26 12.37 -18.11
N SER A 89 14.33 13.28 -17.87
CA SER A 89 13.29 13.07 -16.84
C SER A 89 12.37 11.88 -17.15
N ILE A 90 12.07 11.64 -18.42
CA ILE A 90 11.26 10.48 -18.85
C ILE A 90 12.12 9.21 -18.73
N ARG A 91 13.35 9.27 -19.25
CA ARG A 91 14.31 8.15 -19.18
C ARG A 91 14.48 7.69 -17.74
N ASP A 92 14.78 8.60 -16.83
CA ASP A 92 15.06 8.28 -15.44
C ASP A 92 13.81 7.72 -14.73
N ALA A 93 12.64 8.29 -15.01
CA ALA A 93 11.39 7.79 -14.43
C ALA A 93 11.13 6.35 -14.85
N TYR A 94 11.32 6.02 -16.15
CA TYR A 94 11.12 4.66 -16.65
C TYR A 94 12.21 3.69 -16.15
N ILE A 95 13.47 4.11 -16.12
CA ILE A 95 14.57 3.27 -15.61
C ILE A 95 14.29 2.92 -14.15
N ASN A 96 13.96 3.91 -13.32
CA ASN A 96 13.65 3.68 -11.91
C ASN A 96 12.45 2.74 -11.73
N LYS A 97 11.39 2.93 -12.54
CA LYS A 97 10.20 2.07 -12.47
C LYS A 97 10.50 0.64 -12.89
N LEU A 98 11.28 0.45 -13.96
CA LEU A 98 11.66 -0.88 -14.42
C LEU A 98 12.57 -1.58 -13.40
N ASP A 99 13.49 -0.84 -12.77
CA ASP A 99 14.36 -1.38 -11.71
C ASP A 99 13.54 -1.80 -10.48
N GLU A 100 12.51 -1.03 -10.12
CA GLU A 100 11.57 -1.42 -9.06
C GLU A 100 10.87 -2.74 -9.39
N ILE A 101 10.28 -2.85 -10.59
CA ILE A 101 9.56 -4.05 -11.04
C ILE A 101 10.51 -5.27 -11.08
N LEU A 102 11.71 -5.08 -11.59
CA LEU A 102 12.73 -6.16 -11.62
C LEU A 102 13.10 -6.60 -10.20
N THR A 103 13.20 -5.65 -9.26
CA THR A 103 13.48 -5.97 -7.85
C THR A 103 12.31 -6.77 -7.25
N GLU A 104 11.06 -6.38 -7.54
CA GLU A 104 9.87 -7.14 -7.09
C GLU A 104 9.89 -8.58 -7.59
N LEU A 105 10.25 -8.79 -8.87
CA LEU A 105 10.35 -10.14 -9.43
C LEU A 105 11.43 -10.96 -8.70
N GLN A 106 12.57 -10.34 -8.37
CA GLN A 106 13.64 -11.03 -7.64
C GLN A 106 13.21 -11.37 -6.21
N ILE A 107 12.42 -10.52 -5.56
CA ILE A 107 11.84 -10.82 -4.23
C ILE A 107 10.95 -12.06 -4.33
N ILE A 108 10.04 -12.10 -5.30
CA ILE A 108 9.13 -13.24 -5.53
C ILE A 108 9.97 -14.51 -5.76
N LYS A 109 10.97 -14.43 -6.61
CA LYS A 109 11.85 -15.55 -6.93
C LYS A 109 12.58 -16.06 -5.68
N SER A 110 13.16 -15.15 -4.89
CA SER A 110 13.89 -15.51 -3.67
C SER A 110 12.97 -16.19 -2.63
N THR A 111 11.70 -15.78 -2.57
CA THR A 111 10.70 -16.42 -1.70
C THR A 111 10.45 -17.86 -2.16
N GLN A 112 10.27 -18.09 -3.47
CA GLN A 112 10.07 -19.44 -4.05
C GLN A 112 11.28 -20.35 -3.79
N GLU A 113 12.47 -19.79 -3.90
CA GLU A 113 13.73 -20.53 -3.72
C GLU A 113 14.13 -20.65 -2.24
N LYS A 114 13.36 -20.02 -1.33
CA LYS A 114 13.63 -19.96 0.12
C LYS A 114 14.99 -19.32 0.43
N ASP A 115 15.44 -18.41 -0.45
CA ASP A 115 16.68 -17.65 -0.27
C ASP A 115 16.36 -16.39 0.55
N TYR A 116 16.23 -16.57 1.86
CA TYR A 116 15.83 -15.50 2.77
C TYR A 116 16.86 -14.37 2.87
N LYS A 117 18.13 -14.68 2.60
CA LYS A 117 19.19 -13.65 2.62
C LYS A 117 19.00 -12.66 1.46
N THR A 118 18.79 -13.18 0.26
CA THR A 118 18.48 -12.35 -0.92
C THR A 118 17.15 -11.61 -0.71
N PHE A 119 16.14 -12.29 -0.17
CA PHE A 119 14.85 -11.68 0.16
C PHE A 119 15.04 -10.45 1.06
N ASP A 120 15.74 -10.61 2.19
CA ASP A 120 15.97 -9.52 3.16
C ASP A 120 16.70 -8.32 2.51
N PHE A 121 17.75 -8.62 1.74
CA PHE A 121 18.53 -7.58 1.05
C PHE A 121 17.65 -6.78 0.07
N LEU A 122 16.89 -7.48 -0.77
CA LEU A 122 16.04 -6.84 -1.79
C LEU A 122 14.86 -6.10 -1.16
N ASN A 123 14.27 -6.67 -0.12
CA ASN A 123 13.17 -6.05 0.61
C ASN A 123 13.62 -4.74 1.24
N ASN A 124 14.79 -4.74 1.88
CA ASN A 124 15.35 -3.53 2.48
C ASN A 124 15.74 -2.49 1.41
N LYS A 125 16.21 -2.95 0.25
CA LYS A 125 16.52 -2.06 -0.88
C LYS A 125 15.25 -1.36 -1.40
N LEU A 126 14.12 -2.09 -1.44
CA LEU A 126 12.86 -1.58 -1.99
C LEU A 126 12.08 -0.72 -0.99
N TYR A 127 12.00 -1.17 0.27
CA TYR A 127 11.14 -0.55 1.29
C TYR A 127 11.91 0.20 2.38
N GLY A 128 13.23 0.04 2.42
CA GLY A 128 14.07 0.66 3.45
C GLY A 128 14.15 -0.20 4.71
N ASN A 129 15.04 0.21 5.61
CA ASN A 129 15.19 -0.42 6.92
C ASN A 129 14.27 0.26 7.93
N LEU A 130 13.93 -0.46 8.99
CA LEU A 130 13.22 0.13 10.12
C LEU A 130 14.09 1.23 10.76
N SER A 131 13.47 2.35 11.08
CA SER A 131 14.15 3.48 11.71
C SER A 131 14.08 3.37 13.23
N LYS A 132 15.23 3.43 13.90
CA LYS A 132 15.31 3.44 15.38
C LYS A 132 14.58 4.66 15.95
N ASP A 133 14.68 5.80 15.28
CA ASP A 133 14.02 7.03 15.72
C ASP A 133 12.49 6.88 15.67
N ILE A 134 11.98 6.27 14.59
CA ILE A 134 10.54 5.99 14.46
C ILE A 134 10.11 5.00 15.55
N VAL A 135 10.88 3.94 15.78
CA VAL A 135 10.58 2.96 16.84
C VAL A 135 10.48 3.65 18.21
N SER A 136 11.48 4.47 18.55
CA SER A 136 11.51 5.21 19.82
C SER A 136 10.30 6.13 19.95
N SER A 137 9.96 6.85 18.88
CA SER A 137 8.82 7.77 18.88
C SER A 137 7.49 7.02 19.08
N ILE A 138 7.34 5.85 18.45
CA ILE A 138 6.13 5.02 18.63
C ILE A 138 6.04 4.51 20.07
N ILE A 139 7.15 4.03 20.63
CA ILE A 139 7.19 3.55 22.02
C ILE A 139 6.76 4.67 22.97
N THR A 140 7.36 5.85 22.81
CA THR A 140 7.03 7.01 23.65
C THR A 140 5.54 7.37 23.53
N ASN A 141 5.02 7.39 22.31
CA ASN A 141 3.60 7.68 22.07
C ASN A 141 2.69 6.68 22.78
N LEU A 142 3.01 5.38 22.68
CA LEU A 142 2.20 4.33 23.32
C LEU A 142 2.32 4.40 24.85
N GLN A 143 3.50 4.66 25.38
CA GLN A 143 3.71 4.85 26.82
C GLN A 143 2.85 5.99 27.36
N ASN A 144 2.83 7.13 26.65
CA ASN A 144 2.02 8.27 27.02
C ASN A 144 0.52 7.97 26.94
N ARG A 145 0.09 7.32 25.86
CA ARG A 145 -1.33 7.03 25.62
C ARG A 145 -1.92 6.05 26.62
N TYR A 146 -1.15 5.04 26.98
CA TYR A 146 -1.63 3.99 27.90
C TYR A 146 -1.09 4.16 29.31
N HIS A 147 -0.38 5.25 29.58
CA HIS A 147 0.26 5.51 30.88
C HIS A 147 1.15 4.37 31.34
N LEU A 148 1.76 3.68 30.38
CA LEU A 148 2.73 2.60 30.65
C LEU A 148 4.09 3.25 30.95
N LEU A 149 4.76 2.77 31.98
CA LEU A 149 6.10 3.22 32.36
C LEU A 149 6.15 4.73 32.65
N GLN A 150 5.46 5.15 33.70
CA GLN A 150 5.34 6.55 34.14
C GLN A 150 6.69 7.25 34.36
N ASP A 151 7.76 6.49 34.61
CA ASP A 151 9.08 7.04 34.92
C ASP A 151 9.97 7.30 33.70
N VAL A 152 9.47 7.02 32.49
CA VAL A 152 10.24 7.26 31.25
C VAL A 152 10.03 8.70 30.79
N PRO A 153 11.10 9.50 30.59
CA PRO A 153 10.97 10.87 30.12
C PRO A 153 10.24 10.94 28.77
N ARG A 154 9.42 11.98 28.58
CA ARG A 154 8.76 12.23 27.31
C ARG A 154 9.80 12.51 26.23
N ASP A 155 9.63 11.90 25.08
CA ASP A 155 10.44 12.17 23.91
C ASP A 155 10.04 13.53 23.31
N ILE A 156 11.01 14.27 22.86
CA ILE A 156 10.83 15.56 22.17
C ILE A 156 9.90 15.41 20.96
N PHE A 157 9.97 14.28 20.27
CA PHE A 157 9.13 14.02 19.08
C PHE A 157 7.65 13.98 19.42
N VAL A 158 7.27 13.35 20.54
CA VAL A 158 5.87 13.33 20.97
C VAL A 158 5.39 14.73 21.33
N ASP A 159 6.24 15.49 22.03
CA ASP A 159 5.94 16.90 22.36
C ASP A 159 5.76 17.72 21.07
N SER A 160 6.57 17.45 20.05
CA SER A 160 6.46 18.13 18.75
C SER A 160 5.14 17.80 18.05
N LEU A 161 4.70 16.55 18.12
CA LEU A 161 3.41 16.13 17.53
C LEU A 161 2.23 16.76 18.27
N GLU A 162 2.31 16.85 19.59
CA GLU A 162 1.27 17.49 20.41
C GLU A 162 1.18 18.98 20.12
N ARG A 163 2.26 19.55 19.61
CA ARG A 163 2.31 20.98 19.24
C ARG A 163 1.85 21.28 17.83
N VAL A 164 1.40 20.25 17.09
CA VAL A 164 0.76 20.51 15.78
C VAL A 164 -0.47 21.38 16.07
N THR A 165 -0.40 22.63 15.66
CA THR A 165 -1.44 23.60 15.96
C THR A 165 -2.71 23.29 15.18
N GLN A 166 -3.84 23.78 15.67
CA GLN A 166 -5.10 23.69 14.95
C GLN A 166 -4.98 24.31 13.55
N ASP A 167 -4.19 25.38 13.42
CA ASP A 167 -3.95 26.03 12.12
C ASP A 167 -3.22 25.11 11.16
N THR A 168 -2.19 24.42 11.62
CA THR A 168 -1.47 23.42 10.79
C THR A 168 -2.41 22.29 10.36
N PHE A 169 -3.24 21.82 11.28
CA PHE A 169 -4.23 20.78 11.00
C PHE A 169 -5.24 21.24 9.95
N ASN A 170 -5.77 22.45 10.12
CA ASN A 170 -6.74 23.05 9.18
C ASN A 170 -6.11 23.24 7.79
N MET A 171 -4.85 23.70 7.75
CA MET A 171 -4.12 23.86 6.49
C MET A 171 -3.91 22.51 5.80
N ALA A 172 -3.54 21.47 6.55
CA ALA A 172 -3.40 20.12 6.02
C ALA A 172 -4.71 19.62 5.40
N LYS A 173 -5.84 19.88 6.06
CA LYS A 173 -7.17 19.52 5.53
C LYS A 173 -7.43 20.14 4.16
N VAL A 174 -7.03 21.40 3.96
CA VAL A 174 -7.23 22.11 2.70
C VAL A 174 -6.27 21.57 1.62
N ILE A 175 -4.97 21.48 1.95
CA ILE A 175 -3.93 21.08 0.99
C ILE A 175 -4.10 19.62 0.54
N LEU A 176 -4.48 18.76 1.48
CA LEU A 176 -4.61 17.32 1.21
C LEU A 176 -6.06 16.89 0.91
N ALA A 177 -6.95 17.86 0.69
CA ALA A 177 -8.35 17.57 0.37
C ALA A 177 -8.46 16.67 -0.86
N GLY A 178 -9.40 15.76 -0.83
CA GLY A 178 -9.67 14.83 -1.92
C GLY A 178 -11.11 14.34 -1.83
N PRO A 179 -11.49 13.41 -2.70
CA PRO A 179 -12.84 12.84 -2.66
C PRO A 179 -13.21 12.32 -1.27
N ASP A 180 -14.42 12.64 -0.85
CA ASP A 180 -14.97 12.26 0.45
C ASP A 180 -16.47 12.00 0.28
N ILE A 181 -17.08 11.32 1.26
CA ILE A 181 -18.52 11.01 1.27
C ILE A 181 -19.12 11.32 2.65
N TYR A 182 -20.41 11.46 2.66
CA TYR A 182 -21.17 11.51 3.91
C TYR A 182 -21.57 10.08 4.31
N ALA A 183 -21.32 9.72 5.56
CA ALA A 183 -21.85 8.52 6.20
C ALA A 183 -22.19 8.90 7.65
N GLU A 184 -23.40 8.54 8.09
CA GLU A 184 -23.85 8.85 9.45
C GLU A 184 -22.92 8.16 10.46
N ALA A 185 -22.25 8.94 11.28
CA ALA A 185 -21.07 8.52 12.05
C ALA A 185 -21.29 7.25 12.89
N ASP A 186 -22.38 7.19 13.63
CA ASP A 186 -22.65 6.11 14.59
C ASP A 186 -23.49 4.97 14.01
N LYS A 187 -24.08 5.15 12.83
CA LYS A 187 -24.83 4.08 12.15
C LYS A 187 -23.85 2.95 11.76
N ILE A 188 -24.29 1.70 11.95
CA ILE A 188 -23.53 0.54 11.50
C ILE A 188 -23.96 0.20 10.06
N TYR A 189 -22.99 0.11 9.18
CA TYR A 189 -23.19 -0.20 7.76
C TYR A 189 -22.73 -1.63 7.50
N SER A 190 -23.57 -2.38 6.82
CA SER A 190 -23.21 -3.70 6.25
C SER A 190 -22.42 -3.54 4.96
N SER A 191 -21.78 -4.63 4.51
CA SER A 191 -21.04 -4.63 3.24
C SER A 191 -21.90 -4.15 2.07
N ASN A 192 -23.15 -4.61 1.98
CA ASN A 192 -24.06 -4.21 0.90
C ASN A 192 -24.38 -2.71 0.91
N GLU A 193 -24.56 -2.13 2.09
CA GLU A 193 -24.80 -0.69 2.22
C GLU A 193 -23.55 0.11 1.79
N ILE A 194 -22.36 -0.38 2.16
CA ILE A 194 -21.10 0.24 1.77
C ILE A 194 -20.93 0.17 0.24
N VAL A 195 -21.18 -1.01 -0.37
CA VAL A 195 -21.16 -1.17 -1.84
C VAL A 195 -22.06 -0.14 -2.49
N SER A 196 -23.31 -0.02 -2.03
CA SER A 196 -24.29 0.91 -2.60
C SER A 196 -23.82 2.36 -2.52
N LEU A 197 -23.34 2.76 -1.35
CA LEU A 197 -22.88 4.14 -1.08
C LEU A 197 -21.65 4.49 -1.94
N TRP A 198 -20.66 3.59 -1.98
CA TRP A 198 -19.43 3.84 -2.73
C TRP A 198 -19.66 3.75 -4.25
N GLN A 199 -20.51 2.81 -4.70
CA GLN A 199 -20.85 2.68 -6.12
C GLN A 199 -21.58 3.92 -6.64
N GLU A 200 -22.49 4.48 -5.85
CA GLU A 200 -23.17 5.73 -6.20
C GLU A 200 -22.17 6.84 -6.48
N PHE A 201 -21.19 7.01 -5.57
CA PHE A 201 -20.13 8.00 -5.75
C PHE A 201 -19.31 7.73 -7.02
N LEU A 202 -18.87 6.48 -7.22
CA LEU A 202 -18.02 6.10 -8.35
C LEU A 202 -18.75 6.30 -9.68
N THR A 203 -20.02 5.91 -9.74
CA THR A 203 -20.82 6.06 -10.97
C THR A 203 -20.89 7.52 -11.41
N LYS A 204 -21.04 8.43 -10.46
CA LYS A 204 -21.14 9.87 -10.70
C LYS A 204 -19.78 10.52 -11.02
N ASN A 205 -18.73 10.16 -10.29
CA ASN A 205 -17.47 10.90 -10.29
C ASN A 205 -16.32 10.21 -11.01
N MET A 206 -16.33 8.87 -11.06
CA MET A 206 -15.25 8.07 -11.64
C MET A 206 -15.85 6.89 -12.44
N PRO A 207 -16.59 7.20 -13.52
CA PRO A 207 -17.31 6.15 -14.26
C PRO A 207 -16.37 5.07 -14.80
N GLY A 208 -16.84 3.84 -14.73
CA GLY A 208 -16.08 2.66 -15.15
C GLY A 208 -15.41 1.93 -13.99
N TRP A 209 -15.50 2.45 -12.77
CA TRP A 209 -15.11 1.73 -11.54
C TRP A 209 -16.34 1.07 -10.92
N SER A 210 -16.10 -0.07 -10.27
CA SER A 210 -17.12 -0.82 -9.55
C SER A 210 -16.69 -1.16 -8.15
N VAL A 211 -17.66 -1.41 -7.28
CA VAL A 211 -17.42 -1.91 -5.92
C VAL A 211 -18.09 -3.29 -5.81
N SER A 212 -17.44 -4.20 -5.10
CA SER A 212 -17.94 -5.57 -4.89
C SER A 212 -17.68 -6.00 -3.45
N ASP A 213 -18.60 -6.78 -2.88
CA ASP A 213 -18.46 -7.37 -1.55
C ASP A 213 -18.21 -8.87 -1.61
N ASN A 214 -17.64 -9.37 -2.69
CA ASN A 214 -17.34 -10.80 -2.87
C ASN A 214 -15.96 -11.20 -2.35
N ASN A 215 -15.32 -10.34 -1.58
CA ASN A 215 -13.98 -10.57 -1.04
C ASN A 215 -14.07 -11.39 0.26
N SER A 216 -13.56 -12.61 0.23
CA SER A 216 -13.51 -13.49 1.42
C SER A 216 -12.35 -13.14 2.37
N GLY A 217 -11.46 -12.23 1.97
CA GLY A 217 -10.35 -11.76 2.81
C GLY A 217 -10.80 -10.76 3.87
N HIS A 218 -9.83 -10.30 4.64
CA HIS A 218 -10.06 -9.37 5.76
C HIS A 218 -9.79 -7.92 5.40
N TYR A 219 -9.22 -7.65 4.23
CA TYR A 219 -8.78 -6.31 3.81
C TYR A 219 -9.48 -5.89 2.53
N MET A 220 -9.63 -4.60 2.36
CA MET A 220 -10.10 -4.04 1.10
C MET A 220 -8.99 -4.14 0.06
N VAL A 221 -9.38 -4.26 -1.22
CA VAL A 221 -8.42 -4.40 -2.31
C VAL A 221 -8.86 -3.51 -3.47
N VAL A 222 -7.97 -2.63 -3.91
CA VAL A 222 -8.19 -1.82 -5.12
C VAL A 222 -7.48 -2.50 -6.29
N ASN A 223 -8.25 -3.10 -7.19
CA ASN A 223 -7.74 -3.71 -8.41
C ASN A 223 -7.82 -2.68 -9.56
N SER A 224 -6.73 -2.02 -9.80
CA SER A 224 -6.63 -0.97 -10.81
C SER A 224 -6.78 -1.49 -12.25
N LYS A 225 -6.43 -2.74 -12.50
CA LYS A 225 -6.54 -3.36 -13.83
C LYS A 225 -8.00 -3.59 -14.19
N GLU A 226 -8.76 -4.12 -13.24
CA GLU A 226 -10.19 -4.41 -13.41
C GLU A 226 -11.08 -3.22 -13.07
N ARG A 227 -10.50 -2.15 -12.54
CA ARG A 227 -11.22 -0.97 -12.04
C ARG A 227 -12.28 -1.37 -11.01
N MET A 228 -11.84 -2.14 -10.02
CA MET A 228 -12.74 -2.66 -9.00
C MET A 228 -12.16 -2.44 -7.60
N VAL A 229 -13.04 -2.04 -6.68
CA VAL A 229 -12.74 -2.00 -5.26
C VAL A 229 -13.50 -3.16 -4.62
N SER A 230 -12.75 -4.10 -4.02
CA SER A 230 -13.35 -5.28 -3.37
C SER A 230 -13.32 -5.06 -1.85
N ILE A 231 -14.48 -5.20 -1.21
CA ILE A 231 -14.59 -5.08 0.24
C ILE A 231 -14.91 -6.46 0.83
N PRO A 232 -14.50 -6.71 2.09
CA PRO A 232 -14.85 -7.98 2.75
C PRO A 232 -16.37 -8.17 2.85
N SER A 233 -16.82 -9.41 2.64
CA SER A 233 -18.25 -9.73 2.51
C SER A 233 -19.03 -9.62 3.82
N ASN A 234 -18.36 -9.63 4.96
CA ASN A 234 -19.01 -9.69 6.29
C ASN A 234 -18.73 -8.45 7.15
N LEU A 235 -18.55 -7.29 6.53
CA LEU A 235 -18.32 -6.07 7.28
C LEU A 235 -19.57 -5.56 7.98
N HIS A 236 -19.40 -5.11 9.22
CA HIS A 236 -20.36 -4.33 9.98
C HIS A 236 -19.58 -3.26 10.71
N ILE A 237 -19.52 -2.05 10.16
CA ILE A 237 -18.64 -0.97 10.66
C ILE A 237 -19.41 0.36 10.74
N SER A 238 -18.96 1.22 11.66
CA SER A 238 -19.58 2.54 11.85
C SER A 238 -19.37 3.42 10.60
N GLY A 239 -20.27 4.35 10.39
CA GLY A 239 -20.16 5.32 9.30
C GLY A 239 -18.88 6.14 9.38
N SER A 240 -18.38 6.44 10.58
CA SER A 240 -17.08 7.07 10.74
C SER A 240 -15.98 6.23 10.08
N LYS A 241 -16.01 4.92 10.29
CA LYS A 241 -15.03 4.00 9.68
C LYS A 241 -15.25 3.83 8.17
N VAL A 242 -16.52 3.80 7.72
CA VAL A 242 -16.87 3.75 6.28
C VAL A 242 -16.26 4.95 5.56
N ARG A 243 -16.41 6.16 6.13
CA ARG A 243 -15.86 7.39 5.56
C ARG A 243 -14.34 7.36 5.49
N LYS A 244 -13.67 6.93 6.56
CA LYS A 244 -12.20 6.79 6.59
C LYS A 244 -11.69 5.86 5.49
N LEU A 245 -12.29 4.68 5.39
CA LEU A 245 -11.89 3.69 4.40
C LEU A 245 -12.19 4.20 2.98
N PHE A 246 -13.29 4.92 2.79
CA PHE A 246 -13.58 5.57 1.51
C PHE A 246 -12.45 6.53 1.12
N VAL A 247 -12.06 7.42 2.03
CA VAL A 247 -11.01 8.42 1.78
C VAL A 247 -9.68 7.72 1.47
N HIS A 248 -9.40 6.60 2.15
CA HIS A 248 -8.21 5.78 1.90
C HIS A 248 -8.27 5.15 0.49
N GLU A 249 -9.24 4.27 0.26
CA GLU A 249 -9.29 3.40 -0.92
C GLU A 249 -9.69 4.18 -2.20
N ILE A 250 -10.78 4.94 -2.11
CA ILE A 250 -11.31 5.66 -3.28
C ILE A 250 -10.74 7.06 -3.35
N GLY A 251 -10.77 7.79 -2.25
CA GLY A 251 -10.29 9.17 -2.19
C GLY A 251 -8.80 9.30 -2.43
N THR A 252 -8.02 8.24 -2.24
CA THR A 252 -6.57 8.27 -2.48
C THR A 252 -6.20 7.36 -3.65
N HIS A 253 -6.34 6.04 -3.52
CA HIS A 253 -5.81 5.09 -4.52
C HIS A 253 -6.52 5.21 -5.88
N VAL A 254 -7.85 5.14 -5.90
CA VAL A 254 -8.61 5.27 -7.15
C VAL A 254 -8.43 6.68 -7.74
N TYR A 255 -8.55 7.71 -6.90
CA TYR A 255 -8.45 9.11 -7.33
C TYR A 255 -7.09 9.40 -7.96
N ARG A 256 -5.98 9.03 -7.29
CA ARG A 256 -4.63 9.23 -7.83
C ARG A 256 -4.48 8.60 -9.22
N ARG A 257 -4.98 7.37 -9.37
CA ARG A 257 -4.91 6.66 -10.66
C ARG A 257 -5.69 7.40 -11.76
N GLU A 258 -6.91 7.84 -11.44
CA GLU A 258 -7.75 8.54 -12.43
C GLU A 258 -7.17 9.91 -12.79
N GLU A 259 -6.61 10.63 -11.81
CA GLU A 259 -5.93 11.91 -12.08
C GLU A 259 -4.65 11.67 -12.92
N GLY A 260 -3.90 10.62 -12.62
CA GLY A 260 -2.72 10.26 -13.42
C GLY A 260 -3.03 10.00 -14.88
N LYS A 261 -4.21 9.42 -15.18
CA LYS A 261 -4.65 9.19 -16.58
C LYS A 261 -4.93 10.47 -17.34
N LYS A 262 -5.23 11.55 -16.65
CA LYS A 262 -5.50 12.86 -17.30
C LYS A 262 -4.22 13.60 -17.64
N HIS A 263 -3.11 13.17 -17.06
CA HIS A 263 -1.82 13.85 -17.21
C HIS A 263 -1.13 13.39 -18.51
N PRO A 264 -0.45 14.30 -19.25
CA PRO A 264 0.30 13.90 -20.46
C PRO A 264 1.39 12.85 -20.19
N PHE A 265 1.96 12.80 -19.00
CA PHE A 265 2.95 11.78 -18.59
C PHE A 265 2.17 10.57 -18.03
N GLN A 266 1.94 9.59 -18.88
CA GLN A 266 1.02 8.48 -18.59
C GLN A 266 1.54 7.51 -17.52
N LEU A 267 2.84 7.46 -17.28
CA LEU A 267 3.41 6.65 -16.20
C LEU A 267 2.80 7.01 -14.85
N LEU A 268 2.34 8.25 -14.64
CA LEU A 268 1.67 8.67 -13.41
C LEU A 268 0.41 7.86 -13.12
N SER A 269 -0.26 7.34 -14.15
CA SER A 269 -1.46 6.51 -13.95
C SER A 269 -1.14 5.13 -13.35
N ILE A 270 0.08 4.62 -13.62
CA ILE A 270 0.59 3.37 -13.02
C ILE A 270 1.26 3.67 -11.67
N GLY A 271 1.96 4.80 -11.60
CA GLY A 271 2.74 5.23 -10.45
C GLY A 271 4.24 5.18 -10.72
N LEU A 272 4.94 6.21 -10.31
CA LEU A 272 6.41 6.29 -10.38
C LEU A 272 7.04 5.23 -9.46
N ALA A 273 8.34 5.02 -9.58
CA ALA A 273 9.05 4.14 -8.65
C ALA A 273 8.84 4.63 -7.20
N ARG A 274 8.58 3.70 -6.30
CA ARG A 274 8.37 3.93 -4.86
C ARG A 274 7.16 4.81 -4.51
N TYR A 275 6.27 5.04 -5.50
CA TYR A 275 5.07 5.86 -5.25
C TYR A 275 4.19 5.27 -4.15
N SER A 276 4.16 3.94 -4.01
CA SER A 276 3.21 3.28 -3.11
C SER A 276 3.43 3.68 -1.64
N MET A 277 4.68 3.88 -1.21
CA MET A 277 4.96 4.35 0.15
C MET A 277 4.37 5.76 0.39
N ALA A 278 4.57 6.66 -0.55
CA ALA A 278 4.02 8.02 -0.46
C ALA A 278 2.49 8.01 -0.54
N GLU A 279 1.93 7.17 -1.40
CA GLU A 279 0.48 7.03 -1.57
C GLU A 279 -0.18 6.46 -0.31
N GLU A 280 0.41 5.41 0.29
CA GLU A 280 -0.08 4.85 1.56
C GLU A 280 0.03 5.88 2.69
N GLY A 281 1.15 6.60 2.77
CA GLY A 281 1.33 7.67 3.75
C GLY A 281 0.27 8.75 3.61
N LEU A 282 -0.03 9.16 2.38
CA LEU A 282 -1.08 10.15 2.10
C LEU A 282 -2.46 9.60 2.50
N ALA A 283 -2.76 8.34 2.18
CA ALA A 283 -4.03 7.70 2.54
C ALA A 283 -4.22 7.70 4.07
N ILE A 284 -3.17 7.33 4.81
CA ILE A 284 -3.18 7.30 6.28
C ILE A 284 -3.40 8.70 6.85
N VAL A 285 -2.69 9.72 6.34
CA VAL A 285 -2.86 11.10 6.81
C VAL A 285 -4.29 11.58 6.56
N ARG A 286 -4.85 11.27 5.38
CA ARG A 286 -6.24 11.62 5.05
C ARG A 286 -7.24 10.95 5.99
N GLU A 287 -7.02 9.66 6.35
CA GLU A 287 -7.83 8.98 7.36
C GLU A 287 -7.79 9.73 8.70
N GLN A 288 -6.60 10.14 9.12
CA GLN A 288 -6.42 10.85 10.38
C GLN A 288 -7.11 12.20 10.36
N LEU A 289 -7.07 12.91 9.22
CA LEU A 289 -7.78 14.18 9.05
C LEU A 289 -9.30 14.01 9.20
N CYS A 290 -9.85 12.84 8.78
CA CYS A 290 -11.28 12.54 9.00
C CYS A 290 -11.61 12.41 10.48
N ASN A 291 -10.66 12.00 11.30
CA ASN A 291 -10.83 11.82 12.75
C ASN A 291 -10.57 13.10 13.56
N GLY A 292 -9.98 14.10 12.95
CA GLY A 292 -9.56 15.29 13.65
C GLY A 292 -8.31 15.11 14.51
N SER A 293 -7.51 14.05 14.27
CA SER A 293 -6.33 13.78 15.09
C SER A 293 -5.29 12.97 14.32
N PHE A 294 -4.02 13.35 14.46
CA PHE A 294 -2.88 12.59 13.96
C PHE A 294 -2.36 11.54 14.95
N LEU A 295 -2.93 11.46 16.15
CA LEU A 295 -2.36 10.64 17.23
C LEU A 295 -2.84 9.19 17.23
N ASN A 296 -3.94 8.88 16.57
CA ASN A 296 -4.57 7.55 16.61
C ASN A 296 -4.34 6.78 15.32
N TYR A 297 -3.13 6.26 15.16
CA TYR A 297 -2.78 5.40 14.02
C TYR A 297 -2.58 3.95 14.46
N GLY A 298 -3.39 3.05 13.92
CA GLY A 298 -3.36 1.62 14.26
C GLY A 298 -2.19 0.83 13.66
N GLY A 299 -1.37 1.44 12.80
CA GLY A 299 -0.20 0.79 12.23
C GLY A 299 1.02 0.76 13.15
N HIS A 300 0.99 1.51 14.25
CA HIS A 300 2.09 1.54 15.21
C HIS A 300 2.38 0.16 15.79
N ASP A 301 1.36 -0.60 16.12
CA ASP A 301 1.51 -1.94 16.71
C ASP A 301 2.27 -2.88 15.76
N LYS A 302 1.92 -2.85 14.49
CA LYS A 302 2.59 -3.66 13.45
C LYS A 302 4.05 -3.25 13.28
N TYR A 303 4.31 -1.94 13.27
CA TYR A 303 5.69 -1.42 13.14
C TYR A 303 6.54 -1.87 14.34
N LEU A 304 5.98 -1.80 15.55
CA LEU A 304 6.68 -2.24 16.77
C LEU A 304 6.91 -3.76 16.77
N ALA A 305 5.92 -4.55 16.31
CA ALA A 305 6.09 -6.00 16.22
C ALA A 305 7.26 -6.35 15.28
N LEU A 306 7.33 -5.68 14.10
CA LEU A 306 8.43 -5.87 13.17
C LEU A 306 9.77 -5.44 13.79
N ALA A 307 9.80 -4.32 14.52
CA ALA A 307 11.00 -3.82 15.17
C ALA A 307 11.48 -4.76 16.28
N TYR A 308 10.55 -5.31 17.05
CA TYR A 308 10.86 -6.28 18.12
C TYR A 308 11.40 -7.57 17.52
N ALA A 309 10.70 -8.12 16.50
CA ALA A 309 11.16 -9.33 15.80
C ALA A 309 12.56 -9.15 15.22
N GLY A 310 12.83 -7.97 14.64
CA GLY A 310 14.13 -7.66 14.02
C GLY A 310 15.25 -7.31 14.99
N GLY A 311 14.96 -7.24 16.30
CA GLY A 311 15.96 -6.90 17.32
C GLY A 311 16.29 -5.41 17.42
N TYR A 312 15.43 -4.53 16.90
CA TYR A 312 15.66 -3.07 16.93
C TYR A 312 15.39 -2.46 18.31
N ILE A 313 14.69 -3.20 19.17
CA ILE A 313 14.31 -2.70 20.52
C ILE A 313 15.35 -3.11 21.57
N ASP A 314 15.77 -4.39 21.58
CA ASP A 314 16.65 -4.93 22.62
C ASP A 314 17.94 -5.58 22.07
N GLY A 315 18.15 -5.52 20.76
CA GLY A 315 19.34 -6.08 20.13
C GLY A 315 19.25 -7.56 19.78
N GLU A 316 18.13 -8.23 20.11
CA GLU A 316 17.96 -9.67 19.89
C GLU A 316 16.79 -9.97 18.95
N LYS A 317 17.06 -10.68 17.86
CA LYS A 317 15.99 -11.15 16.95
C LYS A 317 15.10 -12.16 17.68
N LYS A 318 13.79 -12.05 17.46
CA LYS A 318 12.78 -12.89 18.09
C LYS A 318 12.10 -13.77 17.06
N ASP A 319 11.66 -14.95 17.48
CA ASP A 319 10.79 -15.78 16.66
C ASP A 319 9.36 -15.22 16.67
N PHE A 320 8.51 -15.77 15.82
CA PHE A 320 7.14 -15.31 15.64
C PHE A 320 6.35 -15.39 16.94
N ARG A 321 6.46 -16.51 17.67
CA ARG A 321 5.72 -16.70 18.92
C ARG A 321 6.13 -15.69 20.00
N THR A 322 7.42 -15.42 20.11
CA THR A 322 7.94 -14.44 21.09
C THR A 322 7.45 -13.03 20.75
N THR A 323 7.32 -12.73 19.43
CA THR A 323 6.86 -11.42 18.95
C THR A 323 5.35 -11.24 19.17
N PHE A 324 4.56 -12.30 18.97
CA PHE A 324 3.11 -12.29 19.11
C PHE A 324 2.67 -12.09 20.56
#